data_c2772335689dbd6fc9d1195933b1ffa3
#
_entry.id   c2772335689dbd6fc9d1195933b1ffa3
#
_cell.length_a   1.000
_cell.length_b   1.000
_cell.length_c   1.000
_cell.angle_alpha   90.00
_cell.angle_beta   90.00
_cell.angle_gamma   90.00
#
_symmetry.space_group_name_H-M   'P 1'
#
loop_
_entity.id
_entity.type
_entity.pdbx_description
1 polymer ?
#
loop_
_entity_poly.entity_id
_entity_poly.type
_entity_poly.pdbx_seq_one_letter_code
_entity_poly.pdbx_strand_id
1 'polypeptide(L)'
;MFHPIRILYLTASFFCGLGFAFIFPLISLYLVEELGASPLQMGLFLAIQVSMGVLVSTKIGKYSDAGWSRKRIIAVSQFSFTAALLVFIFTRNYYAALAASVFLMSVGSATLPQMFTLGRFYSDNALKTDGALFMSLLRAAIAV
;
A
#
# COMPACT_ATOMS: atom_id res chain seq x y z
N MET A 1 -13.66 17.44 19.21
CA MET A 1 -14.15 17.23 17.85
C MET A 1 -13.02 16.99 16.85
N PHE A 2 -12.17 17.88 16.47
CA PHE A 2 -11.01 17.59 15.61
C PHE A 2 -9.72 17.50 16.43
N HIS A 3 -9.44 16.34 16.98
CA HIS A 3 -8.14 16.11 17.63
C HIS A 3 -7.06 15.99 16.52
N PRO A 4 -5.89 16.65 16.62
CA PRO A 4 -4.87 16.67 15.58
C PRO A 4 -4.43 15.26 15.13
N ILE A 5 -4.48 14.29 16.01
CA ILE A 5 -4.17 12.89 15.70
C ILE A 5 -5.19 12.29 14.72
N ARG A 6 -6.49 12.60 14.82
CA ARG A 6 -7.52 12.11 13.91
C ARG A 6 -7.30 12.66 12.50
N ILE A 7 -6.99 13.95 12.39
CA ILE A 7 -6.69 14.59 11.10
C ILE A 7 -5.47 13.94 10.47
N LEU A 8 -4.41 13.70 11.25
CA LEU A 8 -3.21 13.04 10.76
C LEU A 8 -3.49 11.65 10.18
N TYR A 9 -4.32 10.82 10.86
CA TYR A 9 -4.72 9.51 10.34
C TYR A 9 -5.52 9.61 9.05
N LEU A 10 -6.48 10.52 8.98
CA LEU A 10 -7.32 10.69 7.80
C LEU A 10 -6.53 11.22 6.60
N THR A 11 -5.66 12.22 6.80
CA THR A 11 -4.82 12.75 5.73
C THR A 11 -3.80 11.72 5.25
N ALA A 12 -3.13 11.01 6.16
CA ALA A 12 -2.20 9.94 5.77
C ALA A 12 -2.91 8.82 4.99
N SER A 13 -4.11 8.42 5.43
CA SER A 13 -4.92 7.42 4.74
C SER A 13 -5.38 7.88 3.36
N PHE A 14 -5.79 9.13 3.23
CA PHE A 14 -6.17 9.73 1.94
C PHE A 14 -5.00 9.71 0.94
N PHE A 15 -3.82 10.18 1.34
CA PHE A 15 -2.66 10.18 0.46
C PHE A 15 -2.18 8.76 0.11
N CYS A 16 -2.25 7.82 1.04
CA CYS A 16 -1.99 6.42 0.75
C CYS A 16 -2.99 5.85 -0.26
N GLY A 17 -4.29 6.08 -0.07
CA GLY A 17 -5.33 5.63 -0.98
C GLY A 17 -5.16 6.21 -2.38
N LEU A 18 -4.94 7.52 -2.47
CA LEU A 18 -4.68 8.22 -3.73
C LEU A 18 -3.47 7.64 -4.46
N GLY A 19 -2.36 7.39 -3.75
CA GLY A 19 -1.17 6.77 -4.33
C GLY A 19 -1.45 5.38 -4.88
N PHE A 20 -2.20 4.55 -4.17
CA PHE A 20 -2.57 3.22 -4.65
C PHE A 20 -3.58 3.27 -5.80
N ALA A 21 -4.51 4.22 -5.82
CA ALA A 21 -5.49 4.37 -6.91
C ALA A 21 -4.81 4.70 -8.24
N PHE A 22 -3.78 5.54 -8.23
CA PHE A 22 -3.05 5.91 -9.44
C PHE A 22 -2.06 4.85 -9.91
N ILE A 23 -1.57 3.99 -9.02
CA ILE A 23 -0.47 3.09 -9.37
C ILE A 23 -0.83 2.05 -10.43
N PHE A 24 -2.03 1.46 -10.38
CA PHE A 24 -2.43 0.44 -11.35
C PHE A 24 -2.54 0.97 -12.78
N PRO A 25 -3.23 2.10 -13.05
CA PRO A 25 -3.23 2.70 -14.36
C PRO A 25 -1.82 3.09 -14.85
N LEU A 26 -1.00 3.67 -13.96
CA LEU A 26 0.35 4.09 -14.30
C LEU A 26 1.27 2.92 -14.62
N ILE A 27 1.19 1.81 -13.86
CA ILE A 27 1.95 0.60 -14.17
C ILE A 27 1.54 0.01 -15.51
N SER A 28 0.23 -0.05 -15.78
CA SER A 28 -0.26 -0.57 -17.05
C SER A 28 0.25 0.26 -18.24
N LEU A 29 0.20 1.58 -18.10
CA LEU A 29 0.73 2.51 -19.11
C LEU A 29 2.25 2.33 -19.28
N TYR A 30 2.99 2.28 -18.18
CA TYR A 30 4.44 2.07 -18.19
C TYR A 30 4.83 0.75 -18.86
N LEU A 31 4.13 -0.35 -18.56
CA LEU A 31 4.41 -1.65 -19.17
C LEU A 31 4.21 -1.63 -20.70
N VAL A 32 3.15 -0.97 -21.16
CA VAL A 32 2.83 -0.90 -22.59
C VAL A 32 3.70 0.11 -23.32
N GLU A 33 3.73 1.35 -22.85
CA GLU A 33 4.36 2.48 -23.55
C GLU A 33 5.89 2.47 -23.44
N GLU A 34 6.43 2.13 -22.26
CA GLU A 34 7.85 2.24 -21.99
C GLU A 34 8.60 0.92 -22.19
N LEU A 35 7.96 -0.21 -21.88
CA LEU A 35 8.58 -1.54 -21.99
C LEU A 35 8.11 -2.32 -23.23
N GLY A 36 7.10 -1.84 -23.96
CA GLY A 36 6.53 -2.55 -25.11
C GLY A 36 5.95 -3.92 -24.75
N ALA A 37 5.45 -4.08 -23.53
CA ALA A 37 4.94 -5.35 -23.04
C ALA A 37 3.69 -5.78 -23.82
N SER A 38 3.64 -7.05 -24.23
CA SER A 38 2.45 -7.63 -24.82
C SER A 38 1.31 -7.74 -23.79
N PRO A 39 0.04 -7.84 -24.22
CA PRO A 39 -1.09 -8.03 -23.31
C PRO A 39 -0.92 -9.21 -22.35
N LEU A 40 -0.31 -10.30 -22.82
CA LEU A 40 0.01 -11.47 -22.00
C LEU A 40 1.05 -11.14 -20.92
N GLN A 41 2.12 -10.44 -21.28
CA GLN A 41 3.16 -10.02 -20.34
C GLN A 41 2.60 -9.07 -19.29
N MET A 42 1.74 -8.12 -19.68
CA MET A 42 1.05 -7.23 -18.74
C MET A 42 0.16 -8.02 -17.77
N GLY A 43 -0.64 -8.95 -18.27
CA GLY A 43 -1.49 -9.81 -17.44
C GLY A 43 -0.69 -10.65 -16.45
N LEU A 44 0.41 -11.26 -16.90
CA LEU A 44 1.31 -12.04 -16.03
C LEU A 44 1.99 -11.15 -14.97
N PHE A 45 2.45 -9.96 -15.35
CA PHE A 45 3.05 -9.01 -14.41
C PHE A 45 2.08 -8.66 -13.28
N LEU A 46 0.86 -8.25 -13.62
CA LEU A 46 -0.16 -7.88 -12.63
C LEU A 46 -0.58 -9.06 -11.76
N ALA A 47 -0.75 -10.24 -12.36
CA ALA A 47 -1.11 -11.46 -11.62
C ALA A 47 -0.03 -11.84 -10.59
N ILE A 48 1.24 -11.83 -10.99
CA ILE A 48 2.37 -12.12 -10.09
C ILE A 48 2.47 -11.05 -8.99
N GLN A 49 2.37 -9.77 -9.36
CA GLN A 49 2.42 -8.66 -8.41
C GLN A 49 1.34 -8.76 -7.33
N VAL A 50 0.07 -8.96 -7.74
CA VAL A 50 -1.05 -9.09 -6.80
C VAL A 50 -0.88 -10.30 -5.91
N SER A 51 -0.52 -11.46 -6.47
CA SER A 51 -0.30 -12.69 -5.72
C SER A 51 0.80 -12.52 -4.67
N MET A 52 1.94 -11.97 -5.07
CA MET A 52 3.04 -11.69 -4.15
C MET A 52 2.68 -10.64 -3.10
N GLY A 53 1.93 -9.61 -3.48
CA GLY A 53 1.40 -8.60 -2.56
C GLY A 53 0.55 -9.23 -1.45
N VAL A 54 -0.36 -10.14 -1.79
CA VAL A 54 -1.19 -10.86 -0.81
C VAL A 54 -0.34 -11.75 0.10
N LEU A 55 0.60 -12.52 -0.46
CA LEU A 55 1.47 -13.40 0.32
C LEU A 55 2.34 -12.62 1.31
N VAL A 56 2.98 -11.54 0.84
CA VAL A 56 3.88 -10.72 1.65
C VAL A 56 3.11 -9.95 2.70
N SER A 57 1.98 -9.31 2.35
CA SER A 57 1.17 -8.55 3.32
C SER A 57 0.59 -9.45 4.40
N THR A 58 0.20 -10.69 4.07
CA THR A 58 -0.27 -11.68 5.05
C THR A 58 0.84 -12.09 6.03
N LYS A 59 2.07 -12.33 5.53
CA LYS A 59 3.23 -12.63 6.39
C LYS A 59 3.57 -11.43 7.29
N ILE A 60 3.60 -10.22 6.74
CA ILE A 60 3.85 -9.00 7.51
C ILE A 60 2.76 -8.81 8.58
N GLY A 61 1.50 -9.11 8.28
CA GLY A 61 0.41 -9.11 9.24
C GLY A 61 0.68 -10.00 10.44
N LYS A 62 1.11 -11.24 10.21
CA LYS A 62 1.49 -12.19 11.28
C LYS A 62 2.63 -11.67 12.16
N TYR A 63 3.66 -11.05 11.57
CA TYR A 63 4.74 -10.42 12.34
C TYR A 63 4.26 -9.22 13.15
N SER A 64 3.35 -8.42 12.59
CA SER A 64 2.70 -7.32 13.31
C SER A 64 1.93 -7.81 14.54
N ASP A 65 1.19 -8.91 14.40
CA ASP A 65 0.43 -9.51 15.50
C ASP A 65 1.34 -10.18 16.55
N ALA A 66 2.53 -10.62 16.15
CA ALA A 66 3.57 -11.13 17.06
C ALA A 66 4.33 -10.05 17.85
N GLY A 67 3.88 -8.77 17.78
CA GLY A 67 4.43 -7.70 18.60
C GLY A 67 5.37 -6.72 17.87
N TRP A 68 5.54 -6.84 16.57
CA TRP A 68 6.32 -5.86 15.81
C TRP A 68 5.60 -4.51 15.75
N SER A 69 6.37 -3.43 15.84
CA SER A 69 5.81 -2.07 15.80
C SER A 69 5.13 -1.78 14.47
N ARG A 70 3.82 -1.64 14.47
CA ARG A 70 3.01 -1.31 13.28
C ARG A 70 3.46 -0.04 12.58
N LYS A 71 3.90 0.97 13.35
CA LYS A 71 4.44 2.22 12.80
C LYS A 71 5.71 1.98 11.97
N ARG A 72 6.61 1.11 12.45
CA ARG A 72 7.81 0.73 11.70
C ARG A 72 7.47 -0.05 10.44
N ILE A 73 6.51 -0.96 10.52
CA ILE A 73 6.05 -1.74 9.35
C ILE A 73 5.50 -0.78 8.29
N ILE A 74 4.64 0.16 8.66
CA ILE A 74 4.09 1.15 7.72
C ILE A 74 5.21 1.99 7.09
N ALA A 75 6.16 2.47 7.88
CA ALA A 75 7.29 3.26 7.39
C ALA A 75 8.15 2.46 6.39
N VAL A 76 8.51 1.22 6.72
CA VAL A 76 9.30 0.33 5.86
C VAL A 76 8.52 0.00 4.59
N SER A 77 7.23 -0.32 4.70
CA SER A 77 6.38 -0.62 3.55
C SER A 77 6.26 0.57 2.61
N GLN A 78 6.08 1.78 3.14
CA GLN A 78 5.99 2.99 2.34
C GLN A 78 7.32 3.35 1.68
N PHE A 79 8.44 3.18 2.39
CA PHE A 79 9.76 3.36 1.83
C PHE A 79 10.06 2.37 0.71
N SER A 80 9.71 1.09 0.92
CA SER A 80 9.85 0.03 -0.10
C SER A 80 9.01 0.32 -1.35
N PHE A 81 7.78 0.80 -1.16
CA PHE A 81 6.90 1.22 -2.25
C PHE A 81 7.50 2.37 -3.06
N THR A 82 8.01 3.40 -2.39
CA THR A 82 8.69 4.53 -3.05
C THR A 82 9.94 4.06 -3.81
N ALA A 83 10.74 3.17 -3.22
CA ALA A 83 11.91 2.60 -3.87
C ALA A 83 11.53 1.82 -5.15
N ALA A 84 10.41 1.07 -5.14
CA ALA A 84 9.90 0.40 -6.33
C ALA A 84 9.56 1.40 -7.45
N LEU A 85 8.91 2.51 -7.13
CA LEU A 85 8.59 3.56 -8.10
C LEU A 85 9.85 4.20 -8.69
N LEU A 86 10.87 4.45 -7.87
CA LEU A 86 12.15 4.96 -8.36
C LEU A 86 12.82 3.97 -9.33
N VAL A 87 12.78 2.66 -9.03
CA VAL A 87 13.29 1.64 -9.96
C VAL A 87 12.54 1.70 -11.28
N PHE A 88 11.20 1.85 -11.29
CA PHE A 88 10.43 1.95 -12.51
C PHE A 88 10.81 3.16 -13.38
N ILE A 89 11.14 4.30 -12.77
CA ILE A 89 11.56 5.50 -13.50
C ILE A 89 12.87 5.25 -14.29
N PHE A 90 13.80 4.50 -13.70
CA PHE A 90 15.12 4.28 -14.31
C PHE A 90 15.23 2.99 -15.11
N THR A 91 14.28 2.07 -14.96
CA THR A 91 14.34 0.75 -15.59
C THR A 91 13.60 0.73 -16.91
N ARG A 92 14.28 0.23 -17.96
CA ARG A 92 13.72 -0.02 -19.29
C ARG A 92 13.67 -1.53 -19.60
N ASN A 93 13.73 -2.37 -18.58
CA ASN A 93 13.73 -3.82 -18.72
C ASN A 93 12.58 -4.45 -17.97
N TYR A 94 11.75 -5.23 -18.66
CA TYR A 94 10.57 -5.88 -18.11
C TYR A 94 10.90 -6.78 -16.89
N TYR A 95 11.97 -7.56 -16.96
CA TYR A 95 12.33 -8.47 -15.86
C TYR A 95 12.83 -7.73 -14.62
N ALA A 96 13.55 -6.63 -14.80
CA ALA A 96 13.98 -5.79 -13.69
C ALA A 96 12.78 -5.07 -13.04
N ALA A 97 11.84 -4.59 -13.84
CA ALA A 97 10.59 -4.03 -13.35
C ALA A 97 9.75 -5.08 -12.59
N LEU A 98 9.67 -6.30 -13.12
CA LEU A 98 8.99 -7.42 -12.45
C LEU A 98 9.65 -7.75 -11.11
N ALA A 99 10.98 -7.83 -11.05
CA ALA A 99 11.70 -8.07 -9.81
C ALA A 99 11.46 -6.96 -8.78
N ALA A 100 11.51 -5.69 -9.17
CA ALA A 100 11.18 -4.56 -8.29
C ALA A 100 9.73 -4.64 -7.76
N SER A 101 8.79 -5.01 -8.61
CA SER A 101 7.40 -5.24 -8.23
C SER A 101 7.26 -6.37 -7.20
N VAL A 102 7.89 -7.52 -7.46
CA VAL A 102 7.83 -8.69 -6.58
C VAL A 102 8.47 -8.44 -5.22
N PHE A 103 9.65 -7.81 -5.17
CA PHE A 103 10.39 -7.64 -3.93
C PHE A 103 10.04 -6.35 -3.17
N LEU A 104 9.92 -5.23 -3.87
CA LEU A 104 9.73 -3.93 -3.22
C LEU A 104 8.26 -3.55 -3.10
N MET A 105 7.51 -3.66 -4.19
CA MET A 105 6.12 -3.22 -4.21
C MET A 105 5.21 -4.15 -3.40
N SER A 106 5.53 -5.46 -3.37
CA SER A 106 4.81 -6.42 -2.53
C SER A 106 4.93 -6.12 -1.03
N VAL A 107 6.08 -5.63 -0.57
CA VAL A 107 6.23 -5.13 0.81
C VAL A 107 5.38 -3.88 1.02
N GLY A 108 5.34 -2.98 0.04
CA GLY A 108 4.49 -1.79 0.05
C GLY A 108 3.01 -2.08 0.22
N SER A 109 2.52 -3.21 -0.30
CA SER A 109 1.11 -3.62 -0.20
C SER A 109 0.63 -3.83 1.24
N ALA A 110 1.55 -4.04 2.20
CA ALA A 110 1.20 -4.14 3.61
C ALA A 110 0.78 -2.80 4.25
N THR A 111 1.01 -1.67 3.60
CA THR A 111 0.67 -0.34 4.15
C THR A 111 -0.80 -0.21 4.49
N LEU A 112 -1.71 -0.52 3.56
CA LEU A 112 -3.15 -0.34 3.76
C LEU A 112 -3.72 -1.20 4.89
N PRO A 113 -3.47 -2.54 4.95
CA PRO A 113 -3.92 -3.35 6.07
C PRO A 113 -3.39 -2.87 7.42
N GLN A 114 -2.14 -2.43 7.50
CA GLN A 114 -1.55 -1.92 8.72
C GLN A 114 -2.15 -0.56 9.14
N MET A 115 -2.46 0.31 8.19
CA MET A 115 -3.17 1.57 8.46
C MET A 115 -4.56 1.34 9.04
N PHE A 116 -5.33 0.39 8.48
CA PHE A 116 -6.63 0.00 9.02
C PHE A 116 -6.52 -0.56 10.43
N THR A 117 -5.56 -1.44 10.68
CA THR A 117 -5.36 -2.05 11.99
C THR A 117 -4.92 -1.01 13.03
N LEU A 118 -4.04 -0.10 12.66
CA LEU A 118 -3.59 0.99 13.53
C LEU A 118 -4.73 1.97 13.83
N GLY A 119 -5.53 2.31 12.82
CA GLY A 119 -6.73 3.13 12.97
C GLY A 119 -7.76 2.50 13.88
N ARG A 120 -7.99 1.19 13.77
CA ARG A 120 -8.87 0.44 14.65
C ARG A 120 -8.37 0.44 16.09
N PHE A 121 -7.09 0.17 16.29
CA PHE A 121 -6.48 0.22 17.64
C PHE A 121 -6.65 1.60 18.29
N TYR A 122 -6.45 2.68 17.52
CA TYR A 122 -6.71 4.03 17.99
C TYR A 122 -8.20 4.27 18.31
N SER A 123 -9.09 3.79 17.44
CA SER A 123 -10.54 3.87 17.64
C SER A 123 -10.97 3.20 18.93
N ASP A 124 -10.52 1.97 19.16
CA ASP A 124 -10.93 1.16 20.31
C ASP A 124 -10.39 1.72 21.65
N ASN A 125 -9.20 2.31 21.64
CA ASN A 125 -8.55 2.82 22.86
C ASN A 125 -8.84 4.29 23.18
N ALA A 126 -9.01 5.14 22.15
CA ALA A 126 -9.12 6.59 22.32
C ALA A 126 -10.52 7.14 22.03
N LEU A 127 -11.39 6.40 21.31
CA LEU A 127 -12.65 6.89 20.80
C LEU A 127 -13.82 6.01 21.24
N LYS A 128 -14.17 6.03 22.51
CA LYS A 128 -15.24 5.19 23.07
C LYS A 128 -16.62 5.39 22.40
N THR A 129 -16.92 6.58 21.89
CA THR A 129 -18.25 6.94 21.33
C THR A 129 -18.21 7.14 19.80
N ASP A 130 -17.11 7.68 19.26
CA ASP A 130 -17.01 8.08 17.85
C ASP A 130 -16.19 7.08 16.99
N GLY A 131 -15.87 5.91 17.51
CA GLY A 131 -14.99 4.94 16.87
C GLY A 131 -15.52 4.42 15.52
N ALA A 132 -16.81 4.13 15.45
CA ALA A 132 -17.45 3.67 14.22
C ALA A 132 -17.42 4.73 13.10
N LEU A 133 -17.70 5.99 13.47
CA LEU A 133 -17.63 7.11 12.55
C LEU A 133 -16.21 7.34 12.05
N PHE A 134 -15.22 7.30 12.94
CA PHE A 134 -13.81 7.44 12.57
C PHE A 134 -13.37 6.35 11.59
N MET A 135 -13.73 5.08 11.84
CA MET A 135 -13.40 3.97 10.95
C MET A 135 -14.10 4.08 9.58
N SER A 136 -15.31 4.59 9.53
CA SER A 136 -16.02 4.83 8.26
C SER A 136 -15.36 5.95 7.45
N LEU A 137 -14.96 7.04 8.10
CA LEU A 137 -14.22 8.13 7.47
C LEU A 137 -12.83 7.69 6.98
N LEU A 138 -12.14 6.85 7.74
CA LEU A 138 -10.84 6.30 7.35
C LEU A 138 -10.97 5.41 6.10
N ARG A 139 -12.00 4.58 6.02
CA ARG A 139 -12.30 3.78 4.82
C ARG A 139 -12.66 4.66 3.63
N ALA A 140 -13.49 5.68 3.84
CA ALA A 140 -13.85 6.63 2.79
C ALA A 140 -12.62 7.40 2.28
N ALA A 141 -11.70 7.79 3.15
CA ALA A 141 -10.47 8.47 2.77
C ALA A 141 -9.52 7.60 1.93
N ILE A 142 -9.55 6.28 2.10
CA ILE A 142 -8.73 5.35 1.30
C ILE A 142 -9.42 4.98 -0.03
N ALA A 143 -10.75 5.05 -0.08
CA ALA A 143 -11.53 4.63 -1.25
C ALA A 143 -11.60 5.67 -2.38
N VAL A 144 -10.89 6.81 -2.24
CA VAL A 144 -10.75 7.84 -3.28
C VAL A 144 -9.85 7.37 -4.40
#